data_0db802b1d8d82af706700d94eecf2ff8
#
_entry.id   0db802b1d8d82af706700d94eecf2ff8
#
_cell.length_a   1.000
_cell.length_b   1.000
_cell.length_c   1.000
_cell.angle_alpha   90.00
_cell.angle_beta   90.00
_cell.angle_gamma   90.00
#
_symmetry.space_group_name_H-M   'P 1'
#
loop_
_entity.id
_entity.type
_entity.pdbx_description
1 polymer ?
#
loop_
_entity_poly.entity_id
_entity_poly.type
_entity_poly.pdbx_seq_one_letter_code
_entity_poly.pdbx_strand_id
1 'polypeptide(L)'
;CIRDRYYTRYGARKYGAHGTSHRYVANRAADMLRQPLKDLKVITMHLGAGDSITAVKDGKALDTSMGFTPLAGVAMATRSGDVDTSLIYYIQEREGLTNDQMLNILNKKSGLLGLSTISSDMRDLLAVYDTNDHARLAIKVFVNRIVKYVGQYIAEMGGVDALVFTAGIGENSAPIRQMIADKLAYFGVALDEAANQKRGEEIDISAKDARVKTLVIPTNEELMIARDVELFK
;
A
#
# COMPACT_ATOMS: atom_id res chain seq x y z
N CYS A 1 19.30 -1.57 8.89
CA CYS A 1 20.47 -0.91 8.30
C CYS A 1 21.16 0.07 9.26
N ILE A 2 20.74 0.18 10.51
CA ILE A 2 21.41 0.94 11.57
C ILE A 2 21.90 -0.02 12.66
N ARG A 3 22.73 0.47 13.58
CA ARG A 3 23.31 -0.40 14.60
C ARG A 3 22.24 -1.01 15.52
N ASP A 4 22.42 -2.28 15.86
CA ASP A 4 21.53 -3.09 16.72
C ASP A 4 21.29 -2.47 18.11
N ARG A 5 22.24 -1.67 18.64
CA ARG A 5 22.07 -0.95 19.91
C ARG A 5 20.82 -0.06 19.95
N TYR A 6 20.37 0.47 18.79
CA TYR A 6 19.15 1.28 18.74
C TYR A 6 17.90 0.43 18.89
N TYR A 7 17.95 -0.81 18.36
CA TYR A 7 16.89 -1.78 18.61
C TYR A 7 16.84 -2.18 20.09
N THR A 8 17.99 -2.58 20.66
CA THR A 8 18.04 -3.10 22.04
C THR A 8 17.77 -2.03 23.10
N ARG A 9 18.24 -0.79 22.87
CA ARG A 9 18.11 0.31 23.83
C ARG A 9 16.80 1.08 23.73
N TYR A 10 16.28 1.25 22.51
CA TYR A 10 15.15 2.12 22.23
C TYR A 10 13.95 1.40 21.57
N GLY A 11 14.05 0.12 21.31
CA GLY A 11 13.03 -0.62 20.57
C GLY A 11 12.87 -0.14 19.12
N ALA A 12 13.87 0.52 18.54
CA ALA A 12 13.79 1.07 17.20
C ALA A 12 13.85 -0.07 16.17
N ARG A 13 12.67 -0.41 15.63
CA ARG A 13 12.49 -1.49 14.64
C ARG A 13 11.42 -1.11 13.61
N LYS A 14 11.31 -1.91 12.56
CA LYS A 14 10.18 -1.85 11.63
C LYS A 14 8.95 -2.48 12.29
N TYR A 15 7.99 -1.68 12.67
CA TYR A 15 6.74 -2.15 13.27
C TYR A 15 5.69 -2.45 12.21
N GLY A 16 5.67 -1.68 11.14
CA GLY A 16 4.62 -1.72 10.14
C GLY A 16 3.29 -1.13 10.64
N ALA A 17 2.29 -1.15 9.77
CA ALA A 17 0.92 -0.75 10.11
C ALA A 17 -0.09 -1.43 9.20
N HIS A 18 -1.37 -1.31 9.60
CA HIS A 18 -2.53 -1.98 9.04
C HIS A 18 -2.46 -3.52 9.18
N GLY A 19 -1.73 -4.03 10.19
CA GLY A 19 -1.52 -5.47 10.37
C GLY A 19 -2.80 -6.28 10.44
N THR A 20 -3.83 -5.78 11.15
CA THR A 20 -5.15 -6.42 11.25
C THR A 20 -5.82 -6.53 9.88
N SER A 21 -5.80 -5.44 9.09
CA SER A 21 -6.32 -5.41 7.72
C SER A 21 -5.58 -6.39 6.81
N HIS A 22 -4.23 -6.32 6.76
CA HIS A 22 -3.42 -7.23 5.93
C HIS A 22 -3.67 -8.69 6.27
N ARG A 23 -3.75 -9.03 7.56
CA ARG A 23 -4.06 -10.39 8.01
C ARG A 23 -5.45 -10.83 7.57
N TYR A 24 -6.45 -9.96 7.72
CA TYR A 24 -7.82 -10.27 7.29
C TYR A 24 -7.87 -10.56 5.79
N VAL A 25 -7.42 -9.62 4.95
CA VAL A 25 -7.56 -9.76 3.50
C VAL A 25 -6.68 -10.86 2.90
N ALA A 26 -5.53 -11.16 3.52
CA ALA A 26 -4.69 -12.28 3.08
C ALA A 26 -5.38 -13.64 3.33
N ASN A 27 -6.03 -13.82 4.49
CA ASN A 27 -6.81 -15.03 4.77
C ASN A 27 -8.03 -15.13 3.84
N ARG A 28 -8.75 -14.00 3.61
CA ARG A 28 -9.87 -14.00 2.67
C ARG A 28 -9.45 -14.33 1.24
N ALA A 29 -8.28 -13.84 0.81
CA ALA A 29 -7.71 -14.21 -0.49
C ALA A 29 -7.47 -15.73 -0.60
N ALA A 30 -6.90 -16.34 0.44
CA ALA A 30 -6.70 -17.78 0.49
C ALA A 30 -8.01 -18.55 0.39
N ASP A 31 -9.06 -18.10 1.12
CA ASP A 31 -10.41 -18.70 1.05
C ASP A 31 -11.00 -18.58 -0.37
N MET A 32 -10.92 -17.39 -0.98
CA MET A 32 -11.43 -17.17 -2.35
C MET A 32 -10.69 -18.03 -3.39
N LEU A 33 -9.39 -18.21 -3.21
CA LEU A 33 -8.54 -19.02 -4.09
C LEU A 33 -8.62 -20.53 -3.76
N ARG A 34 -9.30 -20.91 -2.67
CA ARG A 34 -9.43 -22.28 -2.17
C ARG A 34 -8.09 -22.99 -1.98
N GLN A 35 -7.11 -22.24 -1.47
CA GLN A 35 -5.77 -22.73 -1.18
C GLN A 35 -5.32 -22.26 0.21
N PRO A 36 -4.55 -23.06 0.96
CA PRO A 36 -4.01 -22.63 2.24
C PRO A 36 -3.09 -21.42 2.07
N LEU A 37 -3.21 -20.39 2.92
CA LEU A 37 -2.38 -19.18 2.85
C LEU A 37 -0.88 -19.47 2.88
N LYS A 38 -0.47 -20.54 3.58
CA LYS A 38 0.94 -20.96 3.67
C LYS A 38 1.54 -21.40 2.33
N ASP A 39 0.70 -21.80 1.38
CA ASP A 39 1.12 -22.28 0.06
C ASP A 39 1.05 -21.16 -1.00
N LEU A 40 0.64 -19.95 -0.60
CA LEU A 40 0.47 -18.80 -1.47
C LEU A 40 1.50 -17.70 -1.17
N LYS A 41 1.89 -16.99 -2.23
CA LYS A 41 2.64 -15.73 -2.19
C LYS A 41 1.67 -14.60 -2.50
N VAL A 42 1.27 -13.85 -1.48
CA VAL A 42 0.23 -12.83 -1.61
C VAL A 42 0.82 -11.45 -1.30
N ILE A 43 0.53 -10.47 -2.12
CA ILE A 43 0.81 -9.07 -1.82
C ILE A 43 -0.51 -8.37 -1.54
N THR A 44 -0.65 -7.83 -0.34
CA THR A 44 -1.83 -7.07 0.07
C THR A 44 -1.52 -5.58 0.05
N MET A 45 -2.41 -4.80 -0.56
CA MET A 45 -2.28 -3.36 -0.74
C MET A 45 -3.45 -2.66 -0.05
N HIS A 46 -3.21 -2.17 1.16
CA HIS A 46 -4.15 -1.33 1.89
C HIS A 46 -3.94 0.11 1.44
N LEU A 47 -4.82 0.60 0.57
CA LEU A 47 -4.72 1.91 -0.06
C LEU A 47 -5.90 2.80 0.37
N GLY A 48 -5.64 3.73 1.27
CA GLY A 48 -6.63 4.63 1.87
C GLY A 48 -6.11 6.06 2.06
N ALA A 49 -6.37 6.67 3.21
CA ALA A 49 -5.70 7.92 3.60
C ALA A 49 -4.27 7.67 4.08
N GLY A 50 -4.03 6.48 4.67
CA GLY A 50 -2.72 5.92 4.93
C GLY A 50 -2.57 4.64 4.11
N ASP A 51 -1.41 4.43 3.50
CA ASP A 51 -1.18 3.36 2.56
C ASP A 51 -0.06 2.43 3.03
N SER A 52 -0.29 1.13 2.95
CA SER A 52 0.74 0.14 3.18
C SER A 52 0.61 -1.06 2.24
N ILE A 53 1.75 -1.67 1.94
CA ILE A 53 1.85 -2.86 1.11
C ILE A 53 2.59 -3.90 1.90
N THR A 54 2.08 -5.12 1.93
CA THR A 54 2.65 -6.22 2.71
C THR A 54 2.84 -7.46 1.84
N ALA A 55 4.03 -8.03 1.88
CA ALA A 55 4.35 -9.34 1.32
C ALA A 55 3.98 -10.43 2.32
N VAL A 56 3.17 -11.39 1.91
CA VAL A 56 2.77 -12.55 2.72
C VAL A 56 3.27 -13.82 2.04
N LYS A 57 4.09 -14.57 2.76
CA LYS A 57 4.67 -15.84 2.32
C LYS A 57 4.67 -16.84 3.49
N ASP A 58 4.47 -18.12 3.21
CA ASP A 58 4.42 -19.17 4.21
C ASP A 58 3.40 -18.87 5.33
N GLY A 59 2.28 -18.21 4.98
CA GLY A 59 1.23 -17.81 5.91
C GLY A 59 1.56 -16.64 6.84
N LYS A 60 2.70 -15.96 6.63
CA LYS A 60 3.18 -14.88 7.49
C LYS A 60 3.59 -13.64 6.69
N ALA A 61 3.47 -12.48 7.32
CA ALA A 61 4.05 -11.25 6.76
C ALA A 61 5.58 -11.38 6.71
N LEU A 62 6.14 -11.33 5.49
CA LEU A 62 7.57 -11.36 5.23
C LEU A 62 8.16 -9.96 5.37
N ASP A 63 7.56 -8.99 4.70
CA ASP A 63 7.93 -7.57 4.76
C ASP A 63 6.70 -6.67 4.58
N THR A 64 6.84 -5.40 4.97
CA THR A 64 5.80 -4.38 4.81
C THR A 64 6.42 -3.01 4.53
N SER A 65 5.68 -2.15 3.83
CA SER A 65 6.19 -0.85 3.39
C SER A 65 6.33 0.19 4.50
N MET A 66 5.45 0.18 5.52
CA MET A 66 5.60 1.08 6.66
C MET A 66 6.70 0.58 7.61
N GLY A 67 7.43 1.53 8.22
CA GLY A 67 8.64 1.25 8.98
C GLY A 67 8.46 1.37 10.49
N PHE A 68 9.37 2.16 11.12
CA PHE A 68 9.31 2.49 12.55
C PHE A 68 8.05 3.26 12.89
N THR A 69 7.61 4.15 11.99
CA THR A 69 6.35 4.88 12.08
C THR A 69 5.55 4.67 10.79
N PRO A 70 4.26 5.04 10.75
CA PRO A 70 3.44 4.98 9.53
C PRO A 70 3.79 6.06 8.49
N LEU A 71 5.00 6.63 8.51
CA LEU A 71 5.47 7.65 7.57
C LEU A 71 6.18 7.05 6.36
N ALA A 72 7.02 6.03 6.58
CA ALA A 72 7.77 5.35 5.52
C ALA A 72 6.85 4.58 4.57
N GLY A 73 7.36 4.24 3.40
CA GLY A 73 6.66 3.45 2.39
C GLY A 73 6.22 4.27 1.17
N VAL A 74 5.03 3.99 0.70
CA VAL A 74 4.45 4.69 -0.46
C VAL A 74 3.99 6.10 -0.10
N ALA A 75 3.88 6.97 -1.09
CA ALA A 75 3.26 8.29 -0.90
C ALA A 75 1.78 8.11 -0.55
N MET A 76 1.28 8.85 0.43
CA MET A 76 -0.09 8.74 0.96
C MET A 76 -0.86 10.04 0.74
N ALA A 77 -2.03 10.19 1.32
CA ALA A 77 -2.83 11.41 1.20
C ALA A 77 -2.01 12.69 1.55
N THR A 78 -1.35 12.69 2.72
CA THR A 78 -0.54 13.84 3.20
C THR A 78 0.87 13.46 3.64
N ARG A 79 1.18 12.16 3.75
CA ARG A 79 2.50 11.66 4.16
C ARG A 79 3.39 11.43 2.96
N SER A 80 4.67 11.75 3.11
CA SER A 80 5.65 11.67 2.02
C SER A 80 5.92 10.24 1.52
N GLY A 81 5.80 9.24 2.40
CA GLY A 81 6.45 7.96 2.17
C GLY A 81 7.97 8.08 2.24
N ASP A 82 8.67 7.19 1.54
CA ASP A 82 10.14 7.19 1.51
C ASP A 82 10.71 8.44 0.84
N VAL A 83 11.67 9.04 1.51
CA VAL A 83 12.47 10.17 1.01
C VAL A 83 13.94 9.91 1.32
N ASP A 84 14.82 10.60 0.60
CA ASP A 84 16.24 10.63 0.94
C ASP A 84 16.44 11.28 2.30
N THR A 85 17.07 10.56 3.22
CA THR A 85 17.32 11.07 4.59
C THR A 85 18.20 12.29 4.60
N SER A 86 19.17 12.42 3.66
CA SER A 86 20.03 13.59 3.54
C SER A 86 19.26 14.84 3.10
N LEU A 87 18.24 14.66 2.28
CA LEU A 87 17.37 15.76 1.84
C LEU A 87 16.64 16.41 3.03
N ILE A 88 16.25 15.61 4.03
CA ILE A 88 15.59 16.12 5.24
C ILE A 88 16.47 17.13 5.96
N TYR A 89 17.73 16.76 6.23
CA TYR A 89 18.69 17.64 6.90
C TYR A 89 19.00 18.87 6.06
N TYR A 90 19.17 18.72 4.75
CA TYR A 90 19.43 19.82 3.83
C TYR A 90 18.31 20.87 3.86
N ILE A 91 17.05 20.44 3.80
CA ILE A 91 15.90 21.34 3.86
C ILE A 91 15.81 22.02 5.23
N GLN A 92 15.99 21.27 6.32
CA GLN A 92 15.97 21.81 7.68
C GLN A 92 16.99 22.95 7.84
N GLU A 93 18.22 22.76 7.36
CA GLU A 93 19.29 23.75 7.42
C GLU A 93 18.96 25.01 6.60
N ARG A 94 18.43 24.81 5.37
CA ARG A 94 18.12 25.91 4.45
C ARG A 94 16.94 26.78 4.89
N GLU A 95 15.93 26.14 5.45
CA GLU A 95 14.68 26.78 5.87
C GLU A 95 14.65 27.12 7.36
N GLY A 96 15.70 26.79 8.12
CA GLY A 96 15.76 26.99 9.57
C GLY A 96 14.69 26.22 10.37
N LEU A 97 14.33 25.00 9.91
CA LEU A 97 13.24 24.22 10.49
C LEU A 97 13.71 23.42 11.68
N THR A 98 12.86 23.37 12.73
CA THR A 98 13.02 22.41 13.82
C THR A 98 12.66 20.99 13.36
N ASN A 99 13.06 19.97 14.14
CA ASN A 99 12.68 18.59 13.88
C ASN A 99 11.16 18.40 13.83
N ASP A 100 10.41 19.03 14.73
CA ASP A 100 8.95 18.94 14.79
C ASP A 100 8.29 19.59 13.56
N GLN A 101 8.82 20.71 13.10
CA GLN A 101 8.33 21.39 11.89
C GLN A 101 8.58 20.52 10.65
N MET A 102 9.77 19.91 10.54
CA MET A 102 10.09 19.01 9.44
C MET A 102 9.22 17.74 9.48
N LEU A 103 9.05 17.14 10.65
CA LEU A 103 8.17 15.99 10.82
C LEU A 103 6.71 16.31 10.46
N ASN A 104 6.24 17.52 10.80
CA ASN A 104 4.92 17.99 10.39
C ASN A 104 4.80 18.15 8.87
N ILE A 105 5.83 18.66 8.19
CA ILE A 105 5.86 18.74 6.72
C ILE A 105 5.72 17.35 6.10
N LEU A 106 6.52 16.39 6.56
CA LEU A 106 6.52 15.03 6.03
C LEU A 106 5.20 14.29 6.27
N ASN A 107 4.52 14.55 7.41
CA ASN A 107 3.29 13.87 7.76
C ASN A 107 2.01 14.54 7.23
N LYS A 108 1.99 15.89 7.13
CA LYS A 108 0.76 16.66 6.93
C LYS A 108 0.74 17.52 5.66
N LYS A 109 1.89 17.79 5.05
CA LYS A 109 2.02 18.72 3.92
C LYS A 109 2.70 18.09 2.69
N SER A 110 2.86 16.78 2.69
CA SER A 110 3.51 16.00 1.63
C SER A 110 2.50 15.08 0.93
N GLY A 111 2.95 13.99 0.36
CA GLY A 111 2.11 13.00 -0.31
C GLY A 111 1.33 13.58 -1.49
N LEU A 112 0.10 13.09 -1.70
CA LEU A 112 -0.78 13.57 -2.78
C LEU A 112 -1.03 15.07 -2.66
N LEU A 113 -1.29 15.58 -1.44
CA LEU A 113 -1.50 16.99 -1.18
C LEU A 113 -0.28 17.83 -1.60
N GLY A 114 0.91 17.44 -1.15
CA GLY A 114 2.14 18.19 -1.44
C GLY A 114 2.53 18.17 -2.92
N LEU A 115 2.33 17.03 -3.59
CA LEU A 115 2.63 16.87 -5.02
C LEU A 115 1.63 17.57 -5.91
N SER A 116 0.35 17.50 -5.59
CA SER A 116 -0.72 18.09 -6.39
C SER A 116 -0.93 19.59 -6.11
N THR A 117 -0.65 20.01 -4.87
CA THR A 117 -1.00 21.35 -4.34
C THR A 117 -2.49 21.68 -4.37
N ILE A 118 -3.34 20.69 -4.65
CA ILE A 118 -4.79 20.85 -4.84
C ILE A 118 -5.56 20.13 -3.73
N SER A 119 -5.36 18.79 -3.61
CA SER A 119 -6.12 17.96 -2.71
C SER A 119 -5.31 16.74 -2.27
N SER A 120 -5.66 16.21 -1.11
CA SER A 120 -5.19 14.91 -0.62
C SER A 120 -6.13 13.76 -1.02
N ASP A 121 -7.30 14.08 -1.61
CA ASP A 121 -8.30 13.09 -2.01
C ASP A 121 -8.06 12.63 -3.45
N MET A 122 -7.92 11.33 -3.62
CA MET A 122 -7.70 10.71 -4.92
C MET A 122 -8.83 10.99 -5.91
N ARG A 123 -10.05 11.14 -5.44
CA ARG A 123 -11.23 11.43 -6.29
C ARG A 123 -11.13 12.81 -6.92
N ASP A 124 -10.71 13.82 -6.14
CA ASP A 124 -10.51 15.18 -6.63
C ASP A 124 -9.40 15.21 -7.68
N LEU A 125 -8.31 14.48 -7.44
CA LEU A 125 -7.17 14.42 -8.35
C LEU A 125 -7.52 13.69 -9.66
N LEU A 126 -8.30 12.61 -9.58
CA LEU A 126 -8.78 11.89 -10.77
C LEU A 126 -9.74 12.76 -11.60
N ALA A 127 -10.58 13.56 -10.96
CA ALA A 127 -11.52 14.43 -11.66
C ALA A 127 -10.84 15.48 -12.56
N VAL A 128 -9.60 15.85 -12.25
CA VAL A 128 -8.81 16.85 -13.01
C VAL A 128 -7.55 16.25 -13.67
N TYR A 129 -7.45 14.92 -13.72
CA TYR A 129 -6.26 14.23 -14.21
C TYR A 129 -5.81 14.65 -15.61
N ASP A 130 -6.74 14.84 -16.52
CA ASP A 130 -6.44 15.18 -17.91
C ASP A 130 -6.14 16.68 -18.12
N THR A 131 -6.59 17.52 -17.20
CA THR A 131 -6.50 18.99 -17.32
C THR A 131 -5.49 19.63 -16.38
N ASN A 132 -4.96 18.91 -15.40
CA ASN A 132 -4.05 19.44 -14.40
C ASN A 132 -2.77 18.60 -14.28
N ASP A 133 -1.63 19.18 -14.61
CA ASP A 133 -0.33 18.52 -14.62
C ASP A 133 0.14 18.08 -13.22
N HIS A 134 -0.15 18.87 -12.18
CA HIS A 134 0.23 18.54 -10.81
C HIS A 134 -0.59 17.37 -10.27
N ALA A 135 -1.89 17.32 -10.53
CA ALA A 135 -2.74 16.17 -10.17
C ALA A 135 -2.27 14.91 -10.89
N ARG A 136 -2.00 15.02 -12.18
CA ARG A 136 -1.45 13.91 -12.99
C ARG A 136 -0.11 13.43 -12.46
N LEU A 137 0.79 14.34 -12.07
CA LEU A 137 2.08 14.00 -11.46
C LEU A 137 1.90 13.28 -10.13
N ALA A 138 1.03 13.78 -9.26
CA ALA A 138 0.75 13.18 -7.96
C ALA A 138 0.26 11.73 -8.09
N ILE A 139 -0.69 11.47 -9.00
CA ILE A 139 -1.20 10.12 -9.28
C ILE A 139 -0.10 9.23 -9.87
N LYS A 140 0.70 9.73 -10.83
CA LYS A 140 1.81 8.96 -11.41
C LYS A 140 2.85 8.59 -10.36
N VAL A 141 3.18 9.48 -9.43
CA VAL A 141 4.12 9.19 -8.33
C VAL A 141 3.52 8.14 -7.39
N PHE A 142 2.24 8.28 -7.02
CA PHE A 142 1.52 7.32 -6.19
C PHE A 142 1.57 5.90 -6.79
N VAL A 143 1.12 5.76 -8.03
CA VAL A 143 1.14 4.48 -8.76
C VAL A 143 2.56 3.91 -8.87
N ASN A 144 3.54 4.76 -9.22
CA ASN A 144 4.92 4.32 -9.37
C ASN A 144 5.53 3.80 -8.05
N ARG A 145 5.21 4.42 -6.92
CA ARG A 145 5.66 3.97 -5.59
C ARG A 145 5.07 2.61 -5.24
N ILE A 146 3.78 2.39 -5.51
CA ILE A 146 3.12 1.09 -5.31
C ILE A 146 3.79 0.02 -6.17
N VAL A 147 3.96 0.28 -7.46
CA VAL A 147 4.59 -0.66 -8.40
C VAL A 147 6.02 -1.04 -7.97
N LYS A 148 6.80 -0.08 -7.45
CA LYS A 148 8.14 -0.36 -6.93
C LYS A 148 8.11 -1.32 -5.73
N TYR A 149 7.22 -1.11 -4.78
CA TYR A 149 7.06 -2.00 -3.63
C TYR A 149 6.56 -3.39 -4.03
N VAL A 150 5.58 -3.46 -4.93
CA VAL A 150 5.09 -4.75 -5.45
C VAL A 150 6.22 -5.49 -6.17
N GLY A 151 6.97 -4.83 -7.04
CA GLY A 151 8.11 -5.43 -7.75
C GLY A 151 9.22 -5.91 -6.80
N GLN A 152 9.54 -5.13 -5.77
CA GLN A 152 10.47 -5.52 -4.71
C GLN A 152 10.01 -6.80 -4.01
N TYR A 153 8.75 -6.86 -3.61
CA TYR A 153 8.18 -8.00 -2.89
C TYR A 153 8.04 -9.25 -3.78
N ILE A 154 7.75 -9.09 -5.07
CA ILE A 154 7.78 -10.20 -6.02
C ILE A 154 9.19 -10.82 -6.07
N ALA A 155 10.23 -9.99 -6.14
CA ALA A 155 11.62 -10.46 -6.14
C ALA A 155 11.98 -11.13 -4.81
N GLU A 156 11.60 -10.55 -3.67
CA GLU A 156 11.88 -11.05 -2.34
C GLU A 156 11.19 -12.40 -2.05
N MET A 157 9.95 -12.56 -2.49
CA MET A 157 9.22 -13.83 -2.35
C MET A 157 9.62 -14.88 -3.40
N GLY A 158 10.30 -14.48 -4.48
CA GLY A 158 10.57 -15.33 -5.64
C GLY A 158 9.32 -15.63 -6.46
N GLY A 159 8.45 -14.65 -6.64
CA GLY A 159 7.20 -14.72 -7.39
C GLY A 159 6.00 -14.18 -6.61
N VAL A 160 4.81 -14.22 -7.23
CA VAL A 160 3.54 -13.83 -6.62
C VAL A 160 2.40 -14.64 -7.24
N ASP A 161 1.46 -15.08 -6.42
CA ASP A 161 0.27 -15.80 -6.84
C ASP A 161 -0.96 -14.87 -6.87
N ALA A 162 -1.04 -13.94 -5.91
CA ALA A 162 -2.16 -13.01 -5.83
C ALA A 162 -1.77 -11.60 -5.35
N LEU A 163 -2.44 -10.61 -5.93
CA LEU A 163 -2.48 -9.23 -5.49
C LEU A 163 -3.85 -8.93 -4.88
N VAL A 164 -3.89 -8.25 -3.75
CA VAL A 164 -5.15 -7.89 -3.07
C VAL A 164 -5.22 -6.40 -2.89
N PHE A 165 -6.24 -5.76 -3.45
CA PHE A 165 -6.60 -4.37 -3.22
C PHE A 165 -7.63 -4.27 -2.09
N THR A 166 -7.40 -3.35 -1.15
CA THR A 166 -8.31 -3.09 -0.02
C THR A 166 -8.24 -1.63 0.42
N ALA A 167 -9.11 -1.23 1.32
CA ALA A 167 -9.33 0.13 1.80
C ALA A 167 -9.82 1.10 0.72
N GLY A 168 -10.08 2.35 1.12
CA GLY A 168 -10.86 3.31 0.36
C GLY A 168 -10.49 3.48 -1.12
N ILE A 169 -9.21 3.68 -1.44
CA ILE A 169 -8.72 3.80 -2.83
C ILE A 169 -8.67 2.40 -3.48
N GLY A 170 -8.13 1.40 -2.76
CA GLY A 170 -8.00 0.04 -3.28
C GLY A 170 -9.34 -0.57 -3.68
N GLU A 171 -10.38 -0.38 -2.86
CA GLU A 171 -11.72 -0.92 -3.09
C GLU A 171 -12.51 -0.15 -4.14
N ASN A 172 -12.36 1.19 -4.18
CA ASN A 172 -13.31 2.04 -4.92
C ASN A 172 -12.74 2.68 -6.18
N SER A 173 -11.43 2.62 -6.43
CA SER A 173 -10.82 3.29 -7.58
C SER A 173 -10.37 2.32 -8.68
N ALA A 174 -11.30 1.95 -9.57
CA ALA A 174 -10.99 1.15 -10.75
C ALA A 174 -9.86 1.75 -11.61
N PRO A 175 -9.80 3.08 -11.86
CA PRO A 175 -8.70 3.68 -12.61
C PRO A 175 -7.33 3.46 -11.96
N ILE A 176 -7.22 3.59 -10.64
CA ILE A 176 -5.94 3.39 -9.93
C ILE A 176 -5.52 1.92 -9.99
N ARG A 177 -6.46 0.98 -9.78
CA ARG A 177 -6.16 -0.46 -9.93
C ARG A 177 -5.67 -0.78 -11.33
N GLN A 178 -6.30 -0.23 -12.37
CA GLN A 178 -5.90 -0.42 -13.76
C GLN A 178 -4.49 0.14 -14.02
N MET A 179 -4.20 1.38 -13.60
CA MET A 179 -2.87 1.99 -13.77
C MET A 179 -1.75 1.19 -13.09
N ILE A 180 -2.04 0.56 -11.95
CA ILE A 180 -1.09 -0.32 -11.26
C ILE A 180 -0.93 -1.63 -12.03
N ALA A 181 -2.02 -2.28 -12.43
CA ALA A 181 -2.01 -3.55 -13.15
C ALA A 181 -1.27 -3.44 -14.48
N ASP A 182 -1.49 -2.38 -15.25
CA ASP A 182 -0.82 -2.13 -16.54
C ASP A 182 0.72 -2.14 -16.37
N LYS A 183 1.22 -1.55 -15.30
CA LYS A 183 2.67 -1.52 -15.01
C LYS A 183 3.20 -2.86 -14.49
N LEU A 184 2.33 -3.74 -14.03
CA LEU A 184 2.67 -5.07 -13.53
C LEU A 184 2.40 -6.18 -14.56
N ALA A 185 1.98 -5.83 -15.78
CA ALA A 185 1.65 -6.79 -16.83
C ALA A 185 2.79 -7.77 -17.14
N TYR A 186 4.06 -7.31 -17.05
CA TYR A 186 5.25 -8.16 -17.21
C TYR A 186 5.26 -9.35 -16.24
N PHE A 187 4.71 -9.17 -15.04
CA PHE A 187 4.61 -10.24 -14.03
C PHE A 187 3.39 -11.16 -14.24
N GLY A 188 2.58 -10.90 -15.25
CA GLY A 188 1.39 -11.70 -15.56
C GLY A 188 0.11 -11.21 -14.88
N VAL A 189 0.09 -9.95 -14.45
CA VAL A 189 -1.10 -9.26 -13.96
C VAL A 189 -1.89 -8.74 -15.17
N ALA A 190 -3.17 -9.06 -15.23
CA ALA A 190 -4.12 -8.50 -16.20
C ALA A 190 -5.51 -8.46 -15.56
N LEU A 191 -6.26 -7.40 -15.81
CA LEU A 191 -7.59 -7.20 -15.24
C LEU A 191 -8.70 -7.44 -16.27
N ASP A 192 -9.81 -7.99 -15.81
CA ASP A 192 -11.08 -7.96 -16.52
C ASP A 192 -11.71 -6.58 -16.33
N GLU A 193 -11.96 -5.86 -17.42
CA GLU A 193 -12.44 -4.48 -17.40
C GLU A 193 -13.80 -4.36 -16.69
N ALA A 194 -14.72 -5.27 -16.97
CA ALA A 194 -16.08 -5.24 -16.40
C ALA A 194 -16.04 -5.59 -14.90
N ALA A 195 -15.27 -6.60 -14.52
CA ALA A 195 -15.08 -6.96 -13.12
C ALA A 195 -14.41 -5.85 -12.32
N ASN A 196 -13.43 -5.16 -12.91
CA ASN A 196 -12.73 -4.04 -12.27
C ASN A 196 -13.64 -2.84 -11.95
N GLN A 197 -14.78 -2.69 -12.61
CA GLN A 197 -15.74 -1.60 -12.30
C GLN A 197 -16.63 -1.89 -11.08
N LYS A 198 -16.70 -3.12 -10.62
CA LYS A 198 -17.53 -3.49 -9.46
C LYS A 198 -16.97 -2.96 -8.15
N ARG A 199 -17.86 -2.72 -7.19
CA ARG A 199 -17.53 -2.11 -5.88
C ARG A 199 -18.34 -2.77 -4.76
N GLY A 200 -17.82 -2.70 -3.53
CA GLY A 200 -18.57 -3.07 -2.33
C GLY A 200 -18.70 -4.58 -2.09
N GLU A 201 -18.00 -5.41 -2.84
CA GLU A 201 -18.01 -6.87 -2.69
C GLU A 201 -16.61 -7.46 -2.82
N GLU A 202 -16.43 -8.66 -2.28
CA GLU A 202 -15.23 -9.46 -2.54
C GLU A 202 -15.30 -10.01 -3.96
N ILE A 203 -14.29 -9.73 -4.78
CA ILE A 203 -14.32 -10.11 -6.19
C ILE A 203 -12.90 -10.41 -6.73
N ASP A 204 -12.81 -11.45 -7.58
CA ASP A 204 -11.68 -11.68 -8.48
C ASP A 204 -11.87 -10.81 -9.74
N ILE A 205 -10.98 -9.84 -9.91
CA ILE A 205 -10.97 -8.91 -11.06
C ILE A 205 -9.91 -9.29 -12.11
N SER A 206 -9.35 -10.49 -12.02
CA SER A 206 -8.34 -10.95 -12.98
C SER A 206 -8.96 -11.23 -14.34
N ALA A 207 -8.23 -10.91 -15.41
CA ALA A 207 -8.54 -11.44 -16.72
C ALA A 207 -8.42 -12.98 -16.73
N LYS A 208 -9.13 -13.63 -17.64
CA LYS A 208 -9.21 -15.09 -17.70
C LYS A 208 -7.85 -15.79 -17.84
N ASP A 209 -6.94 -15.17 -18.55
CA ASP A 209 -5.58 -15.65 -18.87
C ASP A 209 -4.50 -15.07 -17.95
N ALA A 210 -4.87 -14.27 -16.98
CA ALA A 210 -3.93 -13.70 -16.01
C ALA A 210 -3.26 -14.81 -15.19
N ARG A 211 -1.91 -14.78 -15.11
CA ARG A 211 -1.15 -15.72 -14.27
C ARG A 211 -1.23 -15.37 -12.79
N VAL A 212 -1.32 -14.08 -12.48
CA VAL A 212 -1.42 -13.56 -11.12
C VAL A 212 -2.87 -13.18 -10.86
N LYS A 213 -3.44 -13.75 -9.82
CA LYS A 213 -4.79 -13.39 -9.39
C LYS A 213 -4.80 -11.98 -8.79
N THR A 214 -5.81 -11.20 -9.14
CA THR A 214 -6.01 -9.85 -8.61
C THR A 214 -7.39 -9.74 -7.99
N LEU A 215 -7.41 -9.51 -6.68
CA LEU A 215 -8.63 -9.53 -5.88
C LEU A 215 -8.90 -8.14 -5.31
N VAL A 216 -10.17 -7.77 -5.21
CA VAL A 216 -10.64 -6.66 -4.37
C VAL A 216 -11.34 -7.28 -3.18
N ILE A 217 -10.88 -6.96 -1.98
CA ILE A 217 -11.43 -7.51 -0.74
C ILE A 217 -11.63 -6.35 0.24
N PRO A 218 -12.88 -5.96 0.54
CA PRO A 218 -13.15 -4.99 1.58
C PRO A 218 -12.59 -5.44 2.92
N THR A 219 -11.81 -4.56 3.58
CA THR A 219 -11.25 -4.90 4.89
C THR A 219 -12.31 -4.95 5.97
N ASN A 220 -12.13 -5.83 6.95
CA ASN A 220 -13.00 -5.93 8.12
C ASN A 220 -12.15 -6.17 9.37
N GLU A 221 -11.56 -5.10 9.87
CA GLU A 221 -10.65 -5.15 11.02
C GLU A 221 -11.41 -5.48 12.31
N GLU A 222 -12.66 -5.00 12.45
CA GLU A 222 -13.50 -5.27 13.61
C GLU A 222 -13.80 -6.77 13.76
N LEU A 223 -14.16 -7.43 12.66
CA LEU A 223 -14.37 -8.88 12.64
C LEU A 223 -13.10 -9.64 13.02
N MET A 224 -11.94 -9.16 12.56
CA MET A 224 -10.66 -9.81 12.87
C MET A 224 -10.33 -9.69 14.36
N ILE A 225 -10.55 -8.52 14.95
CA ILE A 225 -10.39 -8.30 16.40
C ILE A 225 -11.36 -9.17 17.19
N ALA A 226 -12.63 -9.25 16.77
CA ALA A 226 -13.62 -10.10 17.42
C ALA A 226 -13.20 -11.58 17.43
N ARG A 227 -12.69 -12.08 16.31
CA ARG A 227 -12.15 -13.46 16.21
C ARG A 227 -10.95 -13.70 17.13
N ASP A 228 -10.05 -12.69 17.26
CA ASP A 228 -8.93 -12.81 18.19
C ASP A 228 -9.40 -12.88 19.64
N VAL A 229 -10.40 -12.07 20.02
CA VAL A 229 -10.98 -12.12 21.38
C VAL A 229 -11.61 -13.48 21.70
N GLU A 230 -12.23 -14.13 20.72
CA GLU A 230 -12.81 -15.47 20.92
C GLU A 230 -11.76 -16.54 21.25
N LEU A 231 -10.52 -16.39 20.78
CA LEU A 231 -9.43 -17.31 21.08
C LEU A 231 -8.96 -17.25 22.56
N PHE A 232 -9.36 -16.22 23.32
CA PHE A 232 -9.02 -16.06 24.74
C PHE A 232 -10.16 -16.51 25.69
N LYS A 233 -11.24 -17.06 25.16
CA LYS A 233 -12.33 -17.67 25.92
C LYS A 233 -12.08 -19.16 26.14
#